data_61f769105d3f780b1bdfad9324643832
#
_entry.id   61f769105d3f780b1bdfad9324643832
#
_cell.length_a   1.000
_cell.length_b   1.000
_cell.length_c   1.000
_cell.angle_alpha   90.00
_cell.angle_beta   90.00
_cell.angle_gamma   90.00
#
_symmetry.space_group_name_H-M   'P 1'
#
loop_
_entity.id
_entity.type
_entity.pdbx_description
1 polymer ?
#
loop_
_entity_poly.entity_id
_entity_poly.type
_entity_poly.pdbx_seq_one_letter_code
_entity_poly.pdbx_strand_id
1 'polypeptide(L)'
;MNRRCISLCFVFLFTTSMIGQELPRGFDKDELSKMPEYLTEVFNYRPLHHRSQLPGEVRSMAEWEELQGLIISWVNSYKEIQAEIVRATIGQCRIIIVCTEKETVKNYLLSKGIQDSEQIQYVVGKYNSIWVRDYGPNSVYSNDVDSLYFTDWIYNRPRYQDDTIARQLSKSLNLPLLETNSIPNDLVHTGGNYMSDGLGFAFSSLLVMNENGPNNSFGFSNHSEAEVDTIMKNYMGTKTYVKMKTLPYDEIHHIDMHMKILDEQNILVGRYNNNVADGAQINANVDYILSNFKNTFGKPFQIHYIPMPPAANGQYPNTNGDYRTYTNSVFVNKTIIVPFYEEKYDTIARRIYENLLPGYNVVGIDCNKIIPSLGAIHCITKEVGVLDPLMISVDQCAPFINVDLEHDRKVTAIVKNKSGIEAKKSINKSMFFNTMRIFYVVKVIFLKI
;
A
#
# COMPACT_ATOMS: atom_id res chain seq x y z
N MET A 1 -72.47 -24.96 -20.91
CA MET A 1 -71.80 -24.31 -19.76
C MET A 1 -70.29 -24.61 -19.81
N ASN A 2 -69.53 -23.71 -20.44
CA ASN A 2 -68.08 -23.90 -20.55
C ASN A 2 -67.38 -23.09 -19.43
N ARG A 3 -66.75 -23.80 -18.51
CA ARG A 3 -65.86 -23.20 -17.50
C ARG A 3 -64.42 -23.09 -18.10
N ARG A 4 -63.99 -21.87 -18.35
CA ARG A 4 -62.57 -21.56 -18.63
C ARG A 4 -61.81 -21.48 -17.34
N CYS A 5 -60.86 -22.37 -17.13
CA CYS A 5 -59.83 -22.22 -16.09
C CYS A 5 -58.75 -21.23 -16.59
N ILE A 6 -58.62 -20.12 -15.89
CA ILE A 6 -57.50 -19.17 -16.07
C ILE A 6 -56.39 -19.64 -15.14
N SER A 7 -55.27 -20.13 -15.74
CA SER A 7 -54.06 -20.48 -15.00
C SER A 7 -53.23 -19.23 -14.84
N LEU A 8 -53.12 -18.73 -13.61
CA LEU A 8 -52.24 -17.61 -13.26
C LEU A 8 -50.81 -18.15 -13.09
N CYS A 9 -49.95 -17.92 -14.09
CA CYS A 9 -48.51 -18.13 -13.92
C CYS A 9 -47.92 -16.98 -13.10
N PHE A 10 -47.57 -17.26 -11.84
CA PHE A 10 -46.70 -16.39 -11.05
C PHE A 10 -45.29 -16.52 -11.57
N VAL A 11 -44.78 -15.51 -12.27
CA VAL A 11 -43.36 -15.36 -12.57
C VAL A 11 -42.69 -14.81 -11.33
N PHE A 12 -42.04 -15.67 -10.56
CA PHE A 12 -41.11 -15.23 -9.53
C PHE A 12 -39.88 -14.66 -10.24
N LEU A 13 -39.81 -13.34 -10.34
CA LEU A 13 -38.55 -12.62 -10.61
C LEU A 13 -37.62 -12.79 -9.39
N PHE A 14 -36.75 -13.77 -9.45
CA PHE A 14 -35.59 -13.80 -8.58
C PHE A 14 -34.69 -12.62 -8.97
N THR A 15 -34.82 -11.51 -8.29
CA THR A 15 -33.73 -10.52 -8.23
C THR A 15 -32.60 -11.15 -7.44
N THR A 16 -31.66 -11.76 -8.13
CA THR A 16 -30.36 -12.07 -7.54
C THR A 16 -29.72 -10.72 -7.25
N SER A 17 -29.84 -10.23 -6.02
CA SER A 17 -28.90 -9.25 -5.49
C SER A 17 -27.52 -9.83 -5.72
N MET A 18 -26.71 -9.21 -6.58
CA MET A 18 -25.30 -9.50 -6.68
C MET A 18 -24.67 -9.09 -5.34
N ILE A 19 -24.64 -10.04 -4.40
CA ILE A 19 -23.76 -9.99 -3.24
C ILE A 19 -22.37 -10.01 -3.84
N GLY A 20 -21.55 -9.00 -3.55
CA GLY A 20 -20.19 -8.91 -4.06
C GLY A 20 -19.49 -10.25 -3.92
N GLN A 21 -19.01 -10.78 -5.02
CA GLN A 21 -18.37 -12.08 -5.08
C GLN A 21 -17.07 -12.00 -4.27
N GLU A 22 -16.79 -13.01 -3.44
CA GLU A 22 -15.51 -13.12 -2.70
C GLU A 22 -14.41 -13.47 -3.69
N LEU A 23 -13.87 -12.49 -4.39
CA LEU A 23 -12.79 -12.70 -5.34
C LEU A 23 -11.45 -12.77 -4.58
N PRO A 24 -10.58 -13.74 -4.88
CA PRO A 24 -9.24 -13.80 -4.33
C PRO A 24 -8.42 -12.59 -4.79
N ARG A 25 -7.32 -12.28 -4.12
CA ARG A 25 -6.38 -11.24 -4.58
C ARG A 25 -5.68 -11.64 -5.87
N GLY A 26 -5.36 -12.94 -6.01
CA GLY A 26 -4.90 -13.53 -7.26
C GLY A 26 -5.99 -13.56 -8.35
N PHE A 27 -5.68 -14.18 -9.47
CA PHE A 27 -6.68 -14.45 -10.51
C PHE A 27 -7.69 -15.50 -10.03
N ASP A 28 -8.95 -15.26 -10.27
CA ASP A 28 -9.96 -16.31 -10.20
C ASP A 28 -9.87 -17.19 -11.46
N LYS A 29 -10.54 -18.36 -11.43
CA LYS A 29 -10.35 -19.49 -12.33
C LYS A 29 -10.32 -19.18 -13.84
N ASP A 30 -11.05 -18.16 -14.29
CA ASP A 30 -11.13 -17.79 -15.71
C ASP A 30 -10.69 -16.34 -15.98
N GLU A 31 -10.20 -15.63 -14.98
CA GLU A 31 -9.87 -14.19 -15.11
C GLU A 31 -8.67 -13.95 -16.02
N LEU A 32 -7.62 -14.79 -15.95
CA LEU A 32 -6.42 -14.61 -16.77
C LEU A 32 -6.74 -14.61 -18.26
N SER A 33 -7.67 -15.46 -18.69
CA SER A 33 -8.08 -15.54 -20.09
C SER A 33 -8.86 -14.32 -20.58
N LYS A 34 -9.42 -13.52 -19.67
CA LYS A 34 -10.18 -12.29 -19.95
C LYS A 34 -9.31 -11.03 -20.00
N MET A 35 -8.04 -11.11 -19.59
CA MET A 35 -7.15 -9.94 -19.56
C MET A 35 -7.01 -9.22 -20.91
N PRO A 36 -6.85 -9.90 -22.08
CA PRO A 36 -6.75 -9.21 -23.36
C PRO A 36 -8.01 -8.42 -23.73
N GLU A 37 -9.21 -8.97 -23.45
CA GLU A 37 -10.47 -8.28 -23.67
C GLU A 37 -10.61 -7.07 -22.75
N TYR A 38 -10.37 -7.26 -21.46
CA TYR A 38 -10.40 -6.20 -20.45
C TYR A 38 -9.46 -5.04 -20.81
N LEU A 39 -8.20 -5.31 -21.16
CA LEU A 39 -7.24 -4.29 -21.55
C LEU A 39 -7.69 -3.54 -22.81
N THR A 40 -8.24 -4.26 -23.77
CA THR A 40 -8.81 -3.64 -24.99
C THR A 40 -9.97 -2.69 -24.64
N GLU A 41 -10.86 -3.08 -23.75
CA GLU A 41 -11.96 -2.22 -23.28
C GLU A 41 -11.43 -1.00 -22.51
N VAL A 42 -10.48 -1.18 -21.59
CA VAL A 42 -9.86 -0.11 -20.83
C VAL A 42 -9.26 0.94 -21.76
N PHE A 43 -8.55 0.54 -22.83
CA PHE A 43 -7.96 1.46 -23.79
C PHE A 43 -9.02 2.15 -24.68
N ASN A 44 -10.08 1.46 -25.07
CA ASN A 44 -11.12 2.02 -25.93
C ASN A 44 -12.10 2.94 -25.18
N TYR A 45 -12.37 2.66 -23.91
CA TYR A 45 -13.35 3.43 -23.11
C TYR A 45 -12.80 4.76 -22.60
N ARG A 46 -11.50 4.91 -22.52
CA ARG A 46 -10.89 6.12 -21.96
C ARG A 46 -10.82 7.19 -23.03
N PRO A 47 -11.62 8.27 -22.94
CA PRO A 47 -11.62 9.31 -23.96
C PRO A 47 -10.22 9.90 -24.08
N LEU A 48 -9.77 10.06 -25.33
CA LEU A 48 -8.51 10.69 -25.75
C LEU A 48 -8.32 12.14 -25.22
N HIS A 49 -9.24 12.63 -24.37
CA HIS A 49 -9.35 14.04 -23.99
C HIS A 49 -8.85 14.38 -22.58
N HIS A 50 -8.49 13.42 -21.77
CA HIS A 50 -7.83 13.71 -20.48
C HIS A 50 -6.38 13.20 -20.49
N ARG A 51 -5.54 13.80 -21.34
CA ARG A 51 -4.13 13.91 -20.99
C ARG A 51 -4.08 14.79 -19.76
N SER A 52 -4.05 14.17 -18.59
CA SER A 52 -3.73 14.87 -17.34
C SER A 52 -2.38 15.51 -17.57
N GLN A 53 -2.35 16.82 -17.69
CA GLN A 53 -1.09 17.54 -17.86
C GLN A 53 -0.33 17.31 -16.57
N LEU A 54 0.83 16.67 -16.66
CA LEU A 54 1.68 16.45 -15.51
C LEU A 54 1.99 17.80 -14.85
N PRO A 55 1.87 17.92 -13.53
CA PRO A 55 2.06 19.19 -12.83
C PRO A 55 3.53 19.61 -12.71
N GLY A 56 4.42 19.04 -13.49
CA GLY A 56 5.87 19.13 -13.37
C GLY A 56 6.44 17.88 -12.70
N GLU A 57 7.44 18.04 -11.83
CA GLU A 57 7.97 16.93 -11.05
C GLU A 57 6.96 16.51 -9.98
N VAL A 58 6.80 15.21 -9.81
CA VAL A 58 5.98 14.63 -8.76
C VAL A 58 6.84 13.79 -7.80
N ARG A 59 6.32 13.55 -6.61
CA ARG A 59 6.89 12.71 -5.56
C ARG A 59 5.81 11.78 -5.01
N SER A 60 6.04 10.48 -5.00
CA SER A 60 5.18 9.57 -4.24
C SER A 60 5.26 9.86 -2.76
N MET A 61 4.14 9.75 -2.07
CA MET A 61 4.09 9.74 -0.61
C MET A 61 4.72 8.45 -0.09
N ALA A 62 5.52 8.52 0.97
CA ALA A 62 5.89 7.35 1.75
C ALA A 62 4.74 6.96 2.70
N GLU A 63 4.60 5.67 3.00
CA GLU A 63 3.46 5.19 3.79
C GLU A 63 3.45 5.70 5.24
N TRP A 64 4.60 6.10 5.79
CA TRP A 64 4.71 6.67 7.15
C TRP A 64 4.50 8.19 7.21
N GLU A 65 4.27 8.86 6.08
CA GLU A 65 3.91 10.27 6.06
C GLU A 65 2.49 10.48 6.61
N GLU A 66 2.18 11.72 6.99
CA GLU A 66 0.90 12.07 7.59
C GLU A 66 -0.28 11.83 6.64
N LEU A 67 -1.31 11.15 7.15
CA LEU A 67 -2.53 10.80 6.43
C LEU A 67 -3.70 11.68 6.82
N GLN A 68 -4.42 12.20 5.83
CA GLN A 68 -5.78 12.74 6.05
C GLN A 68 -6.85 11.65 6.03
N GLY A 69 -6.57 10.50 5.43
CA GLY A 69 -7.55 9.41 5.34
C GLY A 69 -6.98 8.05 5.00
N LEU A 70 -7.71 7.01 5.37
CA LEU A 70 -7.48 5.62 4.98
C LEU A 70 -8.70 5.10 4.23
N ILE A 71 -8.51 4.52 3.05
CA ILE A 71 -9.55 3.96 2.19
C ILE A 71 -9.67 2.47 2.47
N ILE A 72 -10.91 1.97 2.53
CA ILE A 72 -11.27 0.55 2.47
C ILE A 72 -12.43 0.36 1.50
N SER A 73 -12.53 -0.83 0.87
CA SER A 73 -13.70 -1.25 0.09
C SER A 73 -14.48 -2.30 0.87
N TRP A 74 -15.74 -2.00 1.21
CA TRP A 74 -16.53 -2.80 2.15
C TRP A 74 -17.06 -4.08 1.52
N VAL A 75 -16.70 -5.23 2.08
CA VAL A 75 -17.20 -6.54 1.66
C VAL A 75 -17.76 -7.30 2.87
N ASN A 76 -19.01 -7.75 2.77
CA ASN A 76 -19.71 -8.35 3.90
C ASN A 76 -19.05 -9.60 4.48
N SER A 77 -18.32 -10.36 3.67
CA SER A 77 -17.58 -11.55 4.11
C SER A 77 -16.46 -11.23 5.09
N TYR A 78 -15.91 -10.01 5.03
CA TYR A 78 -14.78 -9.56 5.84
C TYR A 78 -15.13 -8.39 6.76
N LYS A 79 -16.43 -8.16 6.98
CA LYS A 79 -16.93 -7.01 7.76
C LYS A 79 -16.38 -6.94 9.19
N GLU A 80 -16.03 -8.07 9.83
CA GLU A 80 -15.42 -8.12 11.15
C GLU A 80 -14.04 -7.47 11.12
N ILE A 81 -13.16 -7.88 10.19
CA ILE A 81 -11.81 -7.33 10.01
C ILE A 81 -11.89 -5.84 9.67
N GLN A 82 -12.80 -5.48 8.75
CA GLN A 82 -12.98 -4.10 8.33
C GLN A 82 -13.48 -3.19 9.46
N ALA A 83 -14.36 -3.68 10.33
CA ALA A 83 -14.81 -2.93 11.51
C ALA A 83 -13.66 -2.67 12.51
N GLU A 84 -12.74 -3.63 12.69
CA GLU A 84 -11.56 -3.42 13.54
C GLU A 84 -10.56 -2.43 12.89
N ILE A 85 -10.41 -2.43 11.56
CA ILE A 85 -9.63 -1.39 10.85
C ILE A 85 -10.27 -0.01 11.08
N VAL A 86 -11.59 0.12 10.95
CA VAL A 86 -12.31 1.37 11.22
C VAL A 86 -12.05 1.82 12.65
N ARG A 87 -12.15 0.94 13.63
CA ARG A 87 -11.91 1.22 15.06
C ARG A 87 -10.48 1.71 15.31
N ALA A 88 -9.47 1.09 14.69
CA ALA A 88 -8.08 1.44 14.84
C ALA A 88 -7.73 2.77 14.13
N THR A 89 -8.51 3.16 13.11
CA THR A 89 -8.27 4.35 12.30
C THR A 89 -8.94 5.61 12.87
N ILE A 90 -10.14 5.46 13.43
CA ILE A 90 -10.87 6.59 14.05
C ILE A 90 -10.00 7.23 15.15
N GLY A 91 -9.89 8.56 15.13
CA GLY A 91 -9.04 9.31 16.04
C GLY A 91 -7.59 9.50 15.53
N GLN A 92 -7.19 8.83 14.45
CA GLN A 92 -5.92 9.05 13.77
C GLN A 92 -6.11 9.88 12.47
N CYS A 93 -7.03 9.45 11.61
CA CYS A 93 -7.41 10.16 10.39
C CYS A 93 -8.85 9.80 10.01
N ARG A 94 -9.34 10.36 8.91
CA ARG A 94 -10.66 9.97 8.35
C ARG A 94 -10.58 8.55 7.79
N ILE A 95 -11.64 7.76 7.98
CA ILE A 95 -11.85 6.51 7.26
C ILE A 95 -12.78 6.75 6.07
N ILE A 96 -12.37 6.32 4.86
CA ILE A 96 -13.11 6.47 3.61
C ILE A 96 -13.55 5.08 3.18
N ILE A 97 -14.85 4.82 3.27
CA ILE A 97 -15.42 3.50 3.00
C ILE A 97 -16.12 3.53 1.64
N VAL A 98 -15.52 2.85 0.66
CA VAL A 98 -16.20 2.55 -0.61
C VAL A 98 -17.20 1.44 -0.35
N CYS A 99 -18.47 1.65 -0.68
CA CYS A 99 -19.54 0.69 -0.43
C CYS A 99 -20.66 0.80 -1.47
N THR A 100 -21.39 -0.29 -1.67
CA THR A 100 -22.60 -0.26 -2.52
C THR A 100 -23.81 0.31 -1.80
N GLU A 101 -23.90 0.09 -0.48
CA GLU A 101 -25.03 0.45 0.37
C GLU A 101 -24.54 1.06 1.69
N LYS A 102 -24.61 2.39 1.79
CA LYS A 102 -24.16 3.15 2.97
C LYS A 102 -24.85 2.70 4.26
N GLU A 103 -26.16 2.59 4.26
CA GLU A 103 -26.92 2.30 5.48
C GLU A 103 -26.64 0.89 6.03
N THR A 104 -26.36 -0.06 5.17
CA THR A 104 -25.95 -1.41 5.56
C THR A 104 -24.63 -1.38 6.35
N VAL A 105 -23.64 -0.65 5.83
CA VAL A 105 -22.33 -0.49 6.49
C VAL A 105 -22.47 0.26 7.80
N LYS A 106 -23.19 1.39 7.79
CA LYS A 106 -23.42 2.22 8.97
C LYS A 106 -24.10 1.42 10.10
N ASN A 107 -25.16 0.69 9.78
CA ASN A 107 -25.89 -0.11 10.76
C ASN A 107 -25.01 -1.23 11.35
N TYR A 108 -24.17 -1.84 10.52
CA TYR A 108 -23.22 -2.84 11.01
C TYR A 108 -22.18 -2.22 11.95
N LEU A 109 -21.57 -1.09 11.59
CA LEU A 109 -20.62 -0.38 12.45
C LEU A 109 -21.24 0.04 13.79
N LEU A 110 -22.47 0.57 13.77
CA LEU A 110 -23.24 0.88 14.97
C LEU A 110 -23.45 -0.35 15.86
N SER A 111 -23.76 -1.51 15.26
CA SER A 111 -23.92 -2.78 16.00
C SER A 111 -22.62 -3.25 16.69
N LYS A 112 -21.47 -2.78 16.20
CA LYS A 112 -20.15 -3.01 16.79
C LYS A 112 -19.70 -1.90 17.75
N GLY A 113 -20.59 -0.97 18.09
CA GLY A 113 -20.29 0.17 18.97
C GLY A 113 -19.46 1.27 18.35
N ILE A 114 -19.32 1.28 17.03
CA ILE A 114 -18.64 2.33 16.27
C ILE A 114 -19.70 3.36 15.84
N GLN A 115 -19.65 4.55 16.45
CA GLN A 115 -20.61 5.62 16.16
C GLN A 115 -20.32 6.28 14.83
N ASP A 116 -21.36 6.59 14.08
CA ASP A 116 -21.23 7.39 12.86
C ASP A 116 -20.78 8.82 13.22
N SER A 117 -19.78 9.32 12.51
CA SER A 117 -19.17 10.62 12.78
C SER A 117 -18.61 11.22 11.48
N GLU A 118 -18.21 12.48 11.52
CA GLU A 118 -17.51 13.15 10.40
C GLU A 118 -16.18 12.51 10.01
N GLN A 119 -15.64 11.64 10.87
CA GLN A 119 -14.44 10.86 10.57
C GLN A 119 -14.72 9.66 9.66
N ILE A 120 -15.98 9.30 9.41
CA ILE A 120 -16.37 8.21 8.51
C ILE A 120 -17.03 8.83 7.26
N GLN A 121 -16.32 8.73 6.15
CA GLN A 121 -16.82 9.17 4.84
C GLN A 121 -17.21 7.95 4.01
N TYR A 122 -18.45 7.93 3.50
CA TYR A 122 -18.92 6.86 2.62
C TYR A 122 -18.86 7.33 1.16
N VAL A 123 -18.28 6.49 0.31
CA VAL A 123 -18.26 6.67 -1.15
C VAL A 123 -19.10 5.55 -1.76
N VAL A 124 -20.31 5.89 -2.18
CA VAL A 124 -21.24 4.90 -2.75
C VAL A 124 -20.88 4.69 -4.22
N GLY A 125 -20.52 3.45 -4.55
CA GLY A 125 -20.07 3.06 -5.89
C GLY A 125 -20.07 1.57 -6.11
N LYS A 126 -19.75 1.16 -7.34
CA LYS A 126 -19.60 -0.25 -7.71
C LYS A 126 -18.13 -0.62 -7.72
N TYR A 127 -17.81 -1.80 -7.21
CA TYR A 127 -16.51 -2.43 -7.24
C TYR A 127 -16.69 -3.96 -7.25
N ASN A 128 -15.62 -4.69 -7.56
CA ASN A 128 -15.66 -6.14 -7.67
C ASN A 128 -15.07 -6.84 -6.43
N SER A 129 -14.07 -6.23 -5.77
CA SER A 129 -13.33 -6.90 -4.70
C SER A 129 -12.93 -5.97 -3.56
N ILE A 130 -12.46 -6.56 -2.46
CA ILE A 130 -11.96 -5.86 -1.27
C ILE A 130 -10.54 -5.24 -1.46
N TRP A 131 -9.82 -5.61 -2.51
CA TRP A 131 -8.38 -5.40 -2.67
C TRP A 131 -8.01 -3.98 -3.08
N VAL A 132 -8.49 -2.99 -2.32
CA VAL A 132 -8.30 -1.55 -2.64
C VAL A 132 -6.84 -1.10 -2.65
N ARG A 133 -5.94 -1.83 -2.02
CA ARG A 133 -4.49 -1.60 -2.15
C ARG A 133 -4.05 -1.64 -3.60
N ASP A 134 -4.56 -2.60 -4.35
CA ASP A 134 -4.08 -2.93 -5.67
C ASP A 134 -4.62 -2.00 -6.75
N TYR A 135 -5.91 -1.65 -6.67
CA TYR A 135 -6.60 -0.79 -7.63
C TYR A 135 -6.89 0.63 -7.13
N GLY A 136 -6.62 0.94 -5.87
CA GLY A 136 -6.81 2.27 -5.31
C GLY A 136 -5.72 3.25 -5.75
N PRO A 137 -6.03 4.57 -5.79
CA PRO A 137 -5.07 5.56 -6.26
C PRO A 137 -3.89 5.73 -5.30
N ASN A 138 -2.76 6.14 -5.86
CA ASN A 138 -1.57 6.48 -5.09
C ASN A 138 -1.51 7.99 -4.84
N SER A 139 -1.18 8.41 -3.62
CA SER A 139 -0.96 9.82 -3.30
C SER A 139 0.40 10.28 -3.80
N VAL A 140 0.43 11.34 -4.63
CA VAL A 140 1.64 11.99 -5.10
C VAL A 140 1.54 13.50 -4.91
N TYR A 141 2.66 14.15 -4.68
CA TYR A 141 2.75 15.59 -4.52
C TYR A 141 3.52 16.22 -5.69
N SER A 142 3.01 17.33 -6.24
CA SER A 142 3.81 18.16 -7.13
C SER A 142 4.87 18.92 -6.35
N ASN A 143 6.02 19.15 -6.98
CA ASN A 143 7.14 19.91 -6.38
C ASN A 143 7.41 19.52 -4.92
N ASP A 144 7.46 18.21 -4.66
CA ASP A 144 7.66 17.58 -3.34
C ASP A 144 6.49 17.71 -2.33
N VAL A 145 5.90 18.89 -2.15
CA VAL A 145 4.91 19.17 -1.09
C VAL A 145 3.80 20.16 -1.49
N ASP A 146 3.72 20.62 -2.75
CA ASP A 146 2.82 21.71 -3.12
C ASP A 146 1.35 21.30 -3.19
N SER A 147 1.03 20.39 -4.08
CA SER A 147 -0.35 19.96 -4.32
C SER A 147 -0.45 18.45 -4.35
N LEU A 148 -1.45 17.93 -3.66
CA LEU A 148 -1.76 16.51 -3.64
C LEU A 148 -2.53 16.13 -4.91
N TYR A 149 -2.08 15.08 -5.57
CA TYR A 149 -2.71 14.40 -6.70
C TYR A 149 -2.91 12.94 -6.35
N PHE A 150 -3.82 12.30 -7.03
CA PHE A 150 -3.86 10.86 -7.15
C PHE A 150 -3.17 10.43 -8.45
N THR A 151 -2.44 9.31 -8.40
CA THR A 151 -1.96 8.59 -9.58
C THR A 151 -2.63 7.24 -9.63
N ASP A 152 -3.17 6.91 -10.80
CA ASP A 152 -3.83 5.65 -11.11
C ASP A 152 -3.11 4.96 -12.26
N TRP A 153 -3.01 3.64 -12.20
CA TRP A 153 -2.52 2.77 -13.25
C TRP A 153 -3.58 1.75 -13.65
N ILE A 154 -3.38 1.04 -14.73
CA ILE A 154 -4.29 0.01 -15.18
C ILE A 154 -4.19 -1.16 -14.20
N TYR A 155 -5.31 -1.57 -13.62
CA TYR A 155 -5.33 -2.68 -12.69
C TYR A 155 -4.99 -4.01 -13.40
N ASN A 156 -4.15 -4.82 -12.77
CA ASN A 156 -3.65 -6.07 -13.34
C ASN A 156 -4.62 -7.27 -13.18
N ARG A 157 -5.91 -7.00 -13.02
CA ARG A 157 -6.99 -8.00 -12.98
C ARG A 157 -8.16 -7.53 -13.86
N PRO A 158 -8.89 -8.42 -14.54
CA PRO A 158 -10.01 -8.06 -15.40
C PRO A 158 -11.26 -7.72 -14.59
N ARG A 159 -11.10 -6.80 -13.62
CA ARG A 159 -12.10 -6.34 -12.67
C ARG A 159 -12.42 -4.88 -12.94
N TYR A 160 -13.16 -4.68 -14.00
CA TYR A 160 -13.45 -3.36 -14.55
C TYR A 160 -13.99 -2.36 -13.52
N GLN A 161 -14.85 -2.80 -12.58
CA GLN A 161 -15.40 -1.91 -11.56
C GLN A 161 -14.35 -1.50 -10.53
N ASP A 162 -13.41 -2.37 -10.19
CA ASP A 162 -12.27 -2.04 -9.32
C ASP A 162 -11.39 -0.96 -9.97
N ASP A 163 -11.07 -1.09 -11.26
CA ASP A 163 -10.27 -0.14 -12.02
C ASP A 163 -10.89 1.28 -12.14
N THR A 164 -12.19 1.41 -11.84
CA THR A 164 -12.85 2.72 -11.82
C THR A 164 -12.79 3.45 -10.47
N ILE A 165 -12.35 2.78 -9.41
CA ILE A 165 -12.42 3.32 -8.04
C ILE A 165 -11.54 4.55 -7.86
N ALA A 166 -10.36 4.58 -8.46
CA ALA A 166 -9.49 5.76 -8.38
C ALA A 166 -10.19 7.04 -8.86
N ARG A 167 -10.97 6.96 -9.96
CA ARG A 167 -11.78 8.09 -10.46
C ARG A 167 -12.93 8.47 -9.55
N GLN A 168 -13.61 7.47 -8.96
CA GLN A 168 -14.70 7.72 -8.01
C GLN A 168 -14.16 8.43 -6.76
N LEU A 169 -13.02 8.00 -6.24
CA LEU A 169 -12.34 8.62 -5.11
C LEU A 169 -11.81 10.02 -5.42
N SER A 170 -11.17 10.21 -6.58
CA SER A 170 -10.73 11.53 -7.07
C SER A 170 -11.87 12.53 -7.07
N LYS A 171 -13.01 12.14 -7.63
CA LYS A 171 -14.22 12.99 -7.67
C LYS A 171 -14.78 13.24 -6.27
N SER A 172 -14.90 12.21 -5.44
CA SER A 172 -15.48 12.31 -4.08
C SER A 172 -14.64 13.15 -3.14
N LEU A 173 -13.31 13.09 -3.27
CA LEU A 173 -12.36 13.83 -2.44
C LEU A 173 -11.93 15.17 -3.06
N ASN A 174 -12.40 15.47 -4.27
CA ASN A 174 -12.00 16.64 -5.05
C ASN A 174 -10.48 16.76 -5.22
N LEU A 175 -9.82 15.63 -5.53
CA LEU A 175 -8.39 15.56 -5.80
C LEU A 175 -8.14 15.29 -7.29
N PRO A 176 -7.22 16.01 -7.95
CA PRO A 176 -6.88 15.76 -9.34
C PRO A 176 -6.27 14.36 -9.51
N LEU A 177 -6.53 13.73 -10.65
CA LEU A 177 -6.09 12.38 -10.99
C LEU A 177 -5.14 12.41 -12.18
N LEU A 178 -4.01 11.73 -12.02
CA LEU A 178 -3.06 11.41 -13.08
C LEU A 178 -3.26 9.93 -13.43
N GLU A 179 -3.38 9.60 -14.72
CA GLU A 179 -3.66 8.23 -15.16
C GLU A 179 -2.62 7.74 -16.14
N THR A 180 -2.07 6.54 -15.89
CA THR A 180 -1.15 5.85 -16.80
C THR A 180 -1.91 4.87 -17.70
N ASN A 181 -2.81 5.38 -18.51
CA ASN A 181 -3.77 4.56 -19.25
C ASN A 181 -3.78 4.83 -20.76
N SER A 182 -2.81 5.55 -21.25
CA SER A 182 -2.73 5.93 -22.67
C SER A 182 -1.31 5.88 -23.17
N ILE A 183 -1.16 5.30 -24.36
CA ILE A 183 0.13 5.21 -25.09
C ILE A 183 0.74 6.61 -25.25
N PRO A 184 2.02 6.80 -24.98
CA PRO A 184 3.04 5.80 -24.62
C PRO A 184 3.25 5.64 -23.09
N ASN A 185 2.36 6.12 -22.24
CA ASN A 185 2.50 6.11 -20.78
C ASN A 185 1.57 5.09 -20.13
N ASP A 186 1.07 4.14 -20.89
CA ASP A 186 0.24 3.06 -20.39
C ASP A 186 1.07 2.11 -19.53
N LEU A 187 0.56 1.80 -18.34
CA LEU A 187 1.22 0.92 -17.37
C LEU A 187 0.19 0.07 -16.63
N VAL A 188 0.34 -1.25 -16.73
CA VAL A 188 -0.36 -2.21 -15.90
C VAL A 188 0.42 -2.38 -14.60
N HIS A 189 -0.22 -2.14 -13.45
CA HIS A 189 0.46 -2.25 -12.17
C HIS A 189 -0.53 -2.54 -11.02
N THR A 190 0.01 -2.74 -9.82
CA THR A 190 -0.76 -3.04 -8.62
C THR A 190 -0.08 -2.47 -7.37
N GLY A 191 -0.87 -1.87 -6.48
CA GLY A 191 -0.34 -1.15 -5.32
C GLY A 191 0.35 -2.01 -4.28
N GLY A 192 0.03 -3.29 -4.19
CA GLY A 192 0.73 -4.22 -3.28
C GLY A 192 2.14 -4.57 -3.75
N ASN A 193 2.43 -4.35 -5.03
CA ASN A 193 3.76 -4.51 -5.61
C ASN A 193 4.53 -3.18 -5.73
N TYR A 194 4.19 -2.18 -4.95
CA TYR A 194 4.86 -0.88 -4.98
C TYR A 194 5.03 -0.30 -3.58
N MET A 195 6.24 0.09 -3.23
CA MET A 195 6.58 0.84 -2.01
C MET A 195 7.56 1.95 -2.34
N SER A 196 7.41 3.13 -1.73
CA SER A 196 8.27 4.29 -1.93
C SER A 196 8.81 4.81 -0.61
N ASP A 197 10.05 5.32 -0.62
CA ASP A 197 10.66 6.03 0.51
C ASP A 197 10.24 7.52 0.58
N GLY A 198 9.43 7.99 -0.35
CA GLY A 198 9.04 9.40 -0.44
C GLY A 198 10.12 10.33 -0.98
N LEU A 199 11.32 9.85 -1.26
CA LEU A 199 12.48 10.63 -1.69
C LEU A 199 13.01 10.24 -3.07
N GLY A 200 12.34 9.30 -3.71
CA GLY A 200 12.62 8.87 -5.07
C GLY A 200 13.12 7.44 -5.20
N PHE A 201 13.30 6.71 -4.10
CA PHE A 201 13.44 5.26 -4.15
C PHE A 201 12.06 4.60 -4.19
N ALA A 202 11.91 3.60 -5.06
CA ALA A 202 10.76 2.71 -5.06
C ALA A 202 11.20 1.26 -5.26
N PHE A 203 10.38 0.35 -4.74
CA PHE A 203 10.62 -1.08 -4.75
C PHE A 203 9.41 -1.81 -5.34
N SER A 204 9.70 -2.84 -6.16
CA SER A 204 8.71 -3.81 -6.64
C SER A 204 9.38 -5.16 -6.87
N SER A 205 8.57 -6.16 -7.18
CA SER A 205 9.05 -7.37 -7.84
C SER A 205 9.08 -7.18 -9.35
N LEU A 206 9.75 -8.09 -10.07
CA LEU A 206 9.76 -8.14 -11.54
C LEU A 206 8.36 -8.41 -12.14
N LEU A 207 7.32 -8.58 -11.35
CA LEU A 207 5.94 -8.66 -11.83
C LEU A 207 5.62 -7.49 -12.77
N VAL A 208 6.06 -6.27 -12.43
CA VAL A 208 5.84 -5.10 -13.29
C VAL A 208 6.43 -5.28 -14.70
N MET A 209 7.57 -5.95 -14.83
CA MET A 209 8.16 -6.27 -16.14
C MET A 209 7.48 -7.47 -16.81
N ASN A 210 7.03 -8.45 -16.02
CA ASN A 210 6.27 -9.59 -16.55
C ASN A 210 4.92 -9.16 -17.15
N GLU A 211 4.35 -8.06 -16.67
CA GLU A 211 3.05 -7.53 -17.11
C GLU A 211 3.16 -6.45 -18.21
N ASN A 212 4.30 -5.75 -18.33
CA ASN A 212 4.47 -4.65 -19.28
C ASN A 212 5.62 -4.85 -20.28
N GLY A 213 6.55 -5.75 -20.00
CA GLY A 213 7.76 -5.94 -20.83
C GLY A 213 7.53 -6.70 -22.11
N PRO A 214 8.57 -6.89 -22.91
CA PRO A 214 8.54 -7.73 -24.10
C PRO A 214 8.10 -9.15 -23.75
N ASN A 215 7.15 -9.70 -24.50
CA ASN A 215 6.56 -11.03 -24.27
C ASN A 215 5.77 -11.16 -22.95
N ASN A 216 5.20 -10.06 -22.45
CA ASN A 216 4.34 -10.13 -21.28
C ASN A 216 3.13 -11.04 -21.49
N SER A 217 2.62 -11.58 -20.38
CA SER A 217 1.55 -12.59 -20.41
C SER A 217 0.20 -12.07 -20.93
N PHE A 218 0.03 -10.73 -20.96
CA PHE A 218 -1.24 -10.11 -21.36
C PHE A 218 -1.30 -9.76 -22.84
N GLY A 219 -0.18 -9.82 -23.56
CA GLY A 219 -0.09 -9.46 -24.98
C GLY A 219 -0.37 -7.98 -25.25
N PHE A 220 -0.23 -7.14 -24.25
CA PHE A 220 -0.55 -5.72 -24.29
C PHE A 220 0.62 -4.94 -23.68
N SER A 221 0.76 -3.64 -23.99
CA SER A 221 1.89 -2.78 -23.61
C SER A 221 3.23 -3.49 -23.72
N ASN A 222 4.09 -3.04 -24.56
CA ASN A 222 5.39 -3.70 -24.80
C ASN A 222 6.49 -2.69 -24.52
N HIS A 223 6.67 -2.39 -23.23
CA HIS A 223 7.65 -1.42 -22.77
C HIS A 223 8.99 -2.08 -22.46
N SER A 224 10.06 -1.43 -22.85
CA SER A 224 11.39 -1.70 -22.29
C SER A 224 11.44 -1.32 -20.80
N GLU A 225 12.39 -1.84 -20.06
CA GLU A 225 12.60 -1.46 -18.67
C GLU A 225 12.81 0.05 -18.48
N ALA A 226 13.54 0.68 -19.41
CA ALA A 226 13.78 2.13 -19.39
C ALA A 226 12.50 2.96 -19.63
N GLU A 227 11.55 2.46 -20.41
CA GLU A 227 10.25 3.10 -20.60
C GLU A 227 9.39 2.96 -19.35
N VAL A 228 9.34 1.79 -18.71
CA VAL A 228 8.69 1.60 -17.42
C VAL A 228 9.28 2.54 -16.37
N ASP A 229 10.61 2.64 -16.28
CA ASP A 229 11.28 3.57 -15.35
C ASP A 229 10.92 5.03 -15.65
N THR A 230 10.77 5.39 -16.91
CA THR A 230 10.37 6.74 -17.34
C THR A 230 8.93 7.04 -16.93
N ILE A 231 8.00 6.10 -17.11
CA ILE A 231 6.61 6.25 -16.68
C ILE A 231 6.56 6.41 -15.15
N MET A 232 7.25 5.55 -14.42
CA MET A 232 7.31 5.61 -12.96
C MET A 232 7.95 6.90 -12.45
N LYS A 233 8.97 7.41 -13.13
CA LYS A 233 9.55 8.71 -12.83
C LYS A 233 8.55 9.85 -13.02
N ASN A 234 7.84 9.85 -14.13
CA ASN A 234 6.95 10.95 -14.50
C ASN A 234 5.67 10.99 -13.66
N TYR A 235 5.10 9.82 -13.30
CA TYR A 235 3.82 9.72 -12.62
C TYR A 235 3.93 9.43 -11.12
N MET A 236 5.06 8.88 -10.68
CA MET A 236 5.30 8.48 -9.29
C MET A 236 6.53 9.17 -8.68
N GLY A 237 7.32 9.92 -9.46
CA GLY A 237 8.55 10.56 -8.97
C GLY A 237 9.67 9.59 -8.63
N THR A 238 9.63 8.38 -9.15
CA THR A 238 10.61 7.34 -8.87
C THR A 238 11.90 7.62 -9.63
N LYS A 239 12.99 7.90 -8.91
CA LYS A 239 14.33 8.16 -9.47
C LYS A 239 15.19 6.90 -9.54
N THR A 240 15.00 6.01 -8.56
CA THR A 240 15.65 4.69 -8.49
C THR A 240 14.56 3.64 -8.28
N TYR A 241 14.36 2.78 -9.25
CA TYR A 241 13.34 1.74 -9.19
C TYR A 241 13.98 0.37 -9.02
N VAL A 242 13.92 -0.15 -7.81
CA VAL A 242 14.46 -1.46 -7.44
C VAL A 242 13.44 -2.54 -7.80
N LYS A 243 13.80 -3.44 -8.71
CA LYS A 243 12.97 -4.54 -9.18
C LYS A 243 13.59 -5.87 -8.74
N MET A 244 12.95 -6.54 -7.79
CA MET A 244 13.40 -7.80 -7.20
C MET A 244 12.82 -8.99 -7.94
N LYS A 245 13.46 -10.15 -7.85
CA LYS A 245 12.87 -11.38 -8.38
C LYS A 245 11.59 -11.73 -7.63
N THR A 246 10.60 -12.22 -8.38
CA THR A 246 9.37 -12.79 -7.83
C THR A 246 9.67 -14.01 -6.96
N LEU A 247 8.80 -14.27 -5.99
CA LEU A 247 8.95 -15.41 -5.09
C LEU A 247 8.27 -16.65 -5.68
N PRO A 248 8.89 -17.85 -5.54
CA PRO A 248 8.36 -19.08 -6.14
C PRO A 248 6.99 -19.53 -5.61
N TYR A 249 6.67 -19.26 -4.34
CA TYR A 249 5.43 -19.72 -3.69
C TYR A 249 4.45 -18.58 -3.38
N ASP A 250 4.79 -17.33 -3.71
CA ASP A 250 3.87 -16.21 -3.69
C ASP A 250 3.13 -16.14 -5.02
N GLU A 251 1.89 -16.59 -5.05
CA GLU A 251 1.07 -16.67 -6.26
C GLU A 251 0.74 -15.31 -6.87
N ILE A 252 0.82 -14.23 -6.09
CA ILE A 252 0.51 -12.87 -6.54
C ILE A 252 1.75 -12.03 -6.84
N HIS A 253 2.92 -12.46 -6.37
CA HIS A 253 4.22 -11.80 -6.57
C HIS A 253 4.30 -10.35 -6.08
N HIS A 254 3.53 -10.01 -5.03
CA HIS A 254 3.52 -8.68 -4.43
C HIS A 254 4.53 -8.57 -3.28
N ILE A 255 5.31 -7.49 -3.26
CA ILE A 255 6.35 -7.29 -2.26
C ILE A 255 5.81 -7.08 -0.84
N ASP A 256 4.58 -6.60 -0.69
CA ASP A 256 3.93 -6.37 0.61
C ASP A 256 3.66 -7.66 1.40
N MET A 257 3.77 -8.82 0.75
CA MET A 257 3.65 -10.12 1.41
C MET A 257 4.91 -10.54 2.16
N HIS A 258 6.07 -9.94 1.87
CA HIS A 258 7.33 -10.35 2.51
C HIS A 258 8.26 -9.18 2.88
N MET A 259 7.87 -7.94 2.56
CA MET A 259 8.68 -6.76 2.83
C MET A 259 7.81 -5.58 3.27
N LYS A 260 8.37 -4.71 4.14
CA LYS A 260 7.80 -3.43 4.53
C LYS A 260 8.91 -2.41 4.68
N ILE A 261 8.79 -1.26 4.03
CA ILE A 261 9.68 -0.13 4.30
C ILE A 261 9.16 0.58 5.54
N LEU A 262 10.02 0.78 6.54
CA LEU A 262 9.65 1.43 7.79
C LEU A 262 10.00 2.91 7.82
N ASP A 263 11.08 3.28 7.15
CA ASP A 263 11.52 4.64 6.89
C ASP A 263 12.55 4.63 5.74
N GLU A 264 13.19 5.75 5.45
CA GLU A 264 14.13 5.91 4.35
C GLU A 264 15.40 5.02 4.44
N GLN A 265 15.62 4.37 5.59
CA GLN A 265 16.82 3.58 5.86
C GLN A 265 16.52 2.15 6.28
N ASN A 266 15.33 1.90 6.85
CA ASN A 266 14.99 0.65 7.50
C ASN A 266 13.97 -0.14 6.70
N ILE A 267 14.29 -1.40 6.42
CA ILE A 267 13.41 -2.35 5.73
C ILE A 267 13.15 -3.54 6.66
N LEU A 268 11.88 -3.82 6.93
CA LEU A 268 11.44 -5.02 7.62
C LEU A 268 11.16 -6.13 6.60
N VAL A 269 11.77 -7.29 6.79
CA VAL A 269 11.68 -8.43 5.86
C VAL A 269 11.13 -9.64 6.58
N GLY A 270 10.15 -10.29 5.98
CA GLY A 270 9.61 -11.56 6.43
C GLY A 270 10.65 -12.67 6.29
N ARG A 271 10.85 -13.48 7.33
CA ARG A 271 11.92 -14.48 7.37
C ARG A 271 11.36 -15.89 7.46
N TYR A 272 11.68 -16.67 6.45
CA TYR A 272 11.66 -18.14 6.48
C TYR A 272 13.07 -18.70 6.60
N ASN A 273 13.21 -19.94 7.04
CA ASN A 273 14.45 -20.69 6.86
C ASN A 273 14.69 -20.99 5.37
N ASN A 274 15.95 -21.12 4.94
CA ASN A 274 16.30 -21.27 3.52
C ASN A 274 15.61 -22.43 2.79
N ASN A 275 15.24 -23.47 3.50
CA ASN A 275 14.57 -24.67 2.93
C ASN A 275 13.05 -24.64 3.11
N VAL A 276 12.48 -23.52 3.53
CA VAL A 276 11.04 -23.36 3.79
C VAL A 276 10.52 -22.25 2.90
N ALA A 277 9.46 -22.54 2.14
CA ALA A 277 8.80 -21.59 1.26
C ALA A 277 9.82 -20.74 0.46
N ASP A 278 9.66 -19.44 0.48
CA ASP A 278 10.46 -18.49 -0.31
C ASP A 278 11.75 -18.01 0.38
N GLY A 279 12.16 -18.62 1.48
CA GLY A 279 13.26 -18.12 2.31
C GLY A 279 14.57 -17.88 1.55
N ALA A 280 14.92 -18.76 0.63
CA ALA A 280 16.13 -18.60 -0.20
C ALA A 280 16.02 -17.40 -1.16
N GLN A 281 14.86 -17.21 -1.81
CA GLN A 281 14.69 -16.11 -2.75
C GLN A 281 14.54 -14.76 -2.02
N ILE A 282 13.90 -14.72 -0.86
CA ILE A 282 13.84 -13.52 -0.02
C ILE A 282 15.24 -13.07 0.36
N ASN A 283 16.10 -14.00 0.83
CA ASN A 283 17.48 -13.68 1.16
C ASN A 283 18.28 -13.17 -0.07
N ALA A 284 18.10 -13.80 -1.23
CA ALA A 284 18.75 -13.35 -2.46
C ALA A 284 18.29 -11.94 -2.89
N ASN A 285 17.02 -11.59 -2.69
CA ASN A 285 16.49 -10.26 -2.95
C ASN A 285 17.07 -9.22 -1.98
N VAL A 286 17.23 -9.57 -0.70
CA VAL A 286 17.92 -8.71 0.29
C VAL A 286 19.38 -8.48 -0.10
N ASP A 287 20.11 -9.53 -0.47
CA ASP A 287 21.50 -9.44 -0.92
C ASP A 287 21.62 -8.56 -2.17
N TYR A 288 20.66 -8.67 -3.10
CA TYR A 288 20.60 -7.82 -4.28
C TYR A 288 20.42 -6.34 -3.92
N ILE A 289 19.53 -6.01 -2.99
CA ILE A 289 19.33 -4.63 -2.51
C ILE A 289 20.62 -4.09 -1.90
N LEU A 290 21.21 -4.83 -0.95
CA LEU A 290 22.39 -4.37 -0.21
C LEU A 290 23.65 -4.24 -1.08
N SER A 291 23.78 -5.08 -2.10
CA SER A 291 24.94 -5.07 -3.00
C SER A 291 24.89 -3.96 -4.05
N ASN A 292 23.69 -3.54 -4.47
CA ASN A 292 23.53 -2.66 -5.63
C ASN A 292 23.01 -1.25 -5.29
N PHE A 293 22.40 -1.07 -4.11
CA PHE A 293 21.72 0.19 -3.80
C PHE A 293 22.16 0.75 -2.43
N LYS A 294 22.08 2.06 -2.34
CA LYS A 294 22.23 2.79 -1.09
C LYS A 294 20.98 3.64 -0.89
N ASN A 295 20.58 3.81 0.36
CA ASN A 295 19.44 4.65 0.70
C ASN A 295 19.68 6.13 0.33
N THR A 296 18.66 6.94 0.49
CA THR A 296 18.68 8.39 0.19
C THR A 296 19.84 9.15 0.85
N PHE A 297 20.40 8.66 1.94
CA PHE A 297 21.56 9.26 2.62
C PHE A 297 22.91 8.68 2.15
N GLY A 298 22.91 7.83 1.13
CA GLY A 298 24.11 7.20 0.57
C GLY A 298 24.69 6.06 1.43
N LYS A 299 23.90 5.53 2.37
CA LYS A 299 24.27 4.42 3.26
C LYS A 299 23.58 3.12 2.83
N PRO A 300 24.10 1.95 3.21
CA PRO A 300 23.36 0.69 3.06
C PRO A 300 22.02 0.77 3.80
N PHE A 301 21.00 0.10 3.27
CA PHE A 301 19.75 -0.11 4.00
C PHE A 301 20.00 -0.98 5.23
N GLN A 302 19.27 -0.72 6.31
CA GLN A 302 19.24 -1.55 7.51
C GLN A 302 18.12 -2.57 7.38
N ILE A 303 18.46 -3.84 7.39
CA ILE A 303 17.50 -4.92 7.25
C ILE A 303 17.14 -5.46 8.62
N HIS A 304 15.86 -5.48 8.92
CA HIS A 304 15.27 -6.07 10.11
C HIS A 304 14.44 -7.27 9.70
N TYR A 305 14.38 -8.29 10.54
CA TYR A 305 13.67 -9.53 10.23
C TYR A 305 12.51 -9.76 11.18
N ILE A 306 11.40 -10.24 10.62
CA ILE A 306 10.24 -10.68 11.36
C ILE A 306 9.90 -12.12 10.92
N PRO A 307 9.63 -13.07 11.84
CA PRO A 307 9.32 -14.44 11.45
C PRO A 307 8.00 -14.48 10.68
N MET A 308 7.92 -15.33 9.66
CA MET A 308 6.70 -15.67 8.96
C MET A 308 6.15 -16.98 9.53
N PRO A 309 4.98 -16.97 10.18
CA PRO A 309 4.48 -18.15 10.88
C PRO A 309 3.89 -19.17 9.90
N PRO A 310 3.85 -20.46 10.26
CA PRO A 310 3.12 -21.45 9.51
C PRO A 310 1.61 -21.19 9.55
N ALA A 311 0.87 -21.77 8.63
CA ALA A 311 -0.58 -21.86 8.68
C ALA A 311 -1.06 -22.60 9.95
N ALA A 312 -2.37 -22.53 10.27
CA ALA A 312 -2.94 -23.16 11.47
C ALA A 312 -2.70 -24.69 11.55
N ASN A 313 -2.55 -25.34 10.40
CA ASN A 313 -2.20 -26.77 10.31
C ASN A 313 -0.70 -27.06 10.43
N GLY A 314 0.14 -26.05 10.68
CA GLY A 314 1.59 -26.17 10.79
C GLY A 314 2.33 -26.21 9.44
N GLN A 315 1.62 -26.08 8.31
CA GLN A 315 2.21 -26.08 6.98
C GLN A 315 2.66 -24.69 6.55
N TYR A 316 3.60 -24.66 5.61
CA TYR A 316 4.07 -23.44 4.94
C TYR A 316 3.62 -23.41 3.47
N PRO A 317 3.72 -22.28 2.77
CA PRO A 317 3.27 -22.16 1.38
C PRO A 317 3.78 -23.27 0.43
N ASN A 318 5.01 -23.72 0.60
CA ASN A 318 5.59 -24.82 -0.19
C ASN A 318 4.99 -26.21 0.12
N THR A 319 4.12 -26.31 1.10
CA THR A 319 3.39 -27.52 1.51
C THR A 319 1.90 -27.28 1.67
N ASN A 320 1.34 -26.35 0.89
CA ASN A 320 -0.06 -25.94 0.88
C ASN A 320 -0.55 -25.26 2.17
N GLY A 321 0.32 -24.54 2.87
CA GLY A 321 -0.07 -23.65 3.97
C GLY A 321 -0.38 -22.25 3.46
N ASP A 322 -1.24 -21.51 4.19
CA ASP A 322 -1.52 -20.11 3.90
C ASP A 322 -0.26 -19.25 4.03
N TYR A 323 -0.14 -18.23 3.18
CA TYR A 323 0.99 -17.29 3.17
C TYR A 323 0.84 -16.25 4.29
N ARG A 324 0.92 -16.66 5.56
CA ARG A 324 0.84 -15.78 6.71
C ARG A 324 2.04 -14.85 6.79
N THR A 325 1.78 -13.57 6.95
CA THR A 325 2.81 -12.54 6.99
C THR A 325 2.49 -11.43 7.97
N TYR A 326 3.50 -10.88 8.62
CA TYR A 326 3.40 -9.68 9.46
C TYR A 326 3.83 -8.40 8.75
N THR A 327 4.49 -8.50 7.57
CA THR A 327 4.90 -7.32 6.79
C THR A 327 3.72 -6.66 6.06
N ASN A 328 2.59 -7.37 5.89
CA ASN A 328 1.38 -6.84 5.28
C ASN A 328 0.60 -5.92 6.25
N SER A 329 1.31 -4.98 6.83
CA SER A 329 0.85 -3.98 7.81
C SER A 329 0.63 -2.62 7.16
N VAL A 330 -0.15 -1.73 7.79
CA VAL A 330 -0.40 -0.37 7.29
C VAL A 330 -0.13 0.67 8.36
N PHE A 331 0.53 1.76 7.97
CA PHE A 331 0.68 2.95 8.79
C PHE A 331 -0.61 3.78 8.78
N VAL A 332 -1.05 4.23 9.94
CA VAL A 332 -2.18 5.14 10.12
C VAL A 332 -1.77 6.21 11.13
N ASN A 333 -1.06 7.22 10.68
CA ASN A 333 -0.45 8.25 11.50
C ASN A 333 0.42 7.67 12.63
N LYS A 334 0.00 7.78 13.90
CA LYS A 334 0.74 7.25 15.05
C LYS A 334 0.43 5.78 15.37
N THR A 335 -0.27 5.09 14.49
CA THR A 335 -0.65 3.69 14.65
C THR A 335 -0.09 2.88 13.50
N ILE A 336 0.37 1.67 13.77
CA ILE A 336 0.60 0.65 12.75
C ILE A 336 -0.35 -0.52 13.00
N ILE A 337 -1.14 -0.88 11.99
CA ILE A 337 -2.06 -2.02 12.06
C ILE A 337 -1.38 -3.22 11.43
N VAL A 338 -1.25 -4.29 12.20
CA VAL A 338 -0.48 -5.49 11.85
C VAL A 338 -1.42 -6.70 11.78
N PRO A 339 -1.36 -7.54 10.73
CA PRO A 339 -2.13 -8.78 10.72
C PRO A 339 -1.64 -9.74 11.81
N PHE A 340 -2.57 -10.32 12.58
CA PHE A 340 -2.31 -11.30 13.62
C PHE A 340 -2.97 -12.63 13.26
N TYR A 341 -2.46 -13.73 13.83
CA TYR A 341 -2.89 -15.10 13.51
C TYR A 341 -2.99 -16.01 14.74
N GLU A 342 -1.92 -16.08 15.56
CA GLU A 342 -1.84 -16.90 16.77
C GLU A 342 -0.94 -16.21 17.80
N GLU A 343 -1.42 -16.10 19.04
CA GLU A 343 -0.80 -15.35 20.14
C GLU A 343 0.70 -15.63 20.33
N LYS A 344 1.12 -16.90 20.17
CA LYS A 344 2.52 -17.31 20.34
C LYS A 344 3.47 -16.66 19.33
N TYR A 345 3.01 -16.38 18.11
CA TYR A 345 3.77 -15.70 17.06
C TYR A 345 3.50 -14.20 17.06
N ASP A 346 2.25 -13.79 17.30
CA ASP A 346 1.79 -12.41 17.31
C ASP A 346 2.51 -11.59 18.38
N THR A 347 2.78 -12.19 19.55
CA THR A 347 3.55 -11.55 20.64
C THR A 347 4.97 -11.20 20.18
N ILE A 348 5.61 -12.07 19.38
CA ILE A 348 6.95 -11.82 18.85
C ILE A 348 6.90 -10.68 17.82
N ALA A 349 5.94 -10.75 16.90
CA ALA A 349 5.75 -9.73 15.87
C ALA A 349 5.45 -8.35 16.48
N ARG A 350 4.57 -8.28 17.48
CA ARG A 350 4.26 -7.05 18.22
C ARG A 350 5.52 -6.42 18.80
N ARG A 351 6.34 -7.20 19.52
CA ARG A 351 7.58 -6.70 20.13
C ARG A 351 8.59 -6.19 19.10
N ILE A 352 8.67 -6.84 17.93
CA ILE A 352 9.55 -6.38 16.84
C ILE A 352 9.08 -5.00 16.36
N TYR A 353 7.78 -4.82 16.10
CA TYR A 353 7.24 -3.53 15.69
C TYR A 353 7.40 -2.44 16.76
N GLU A 354 7.13 -2.74 18.02
CA GLU A 354 7.32 -1.80 19.16
C GLU A 354 8.78 -1.33 19.29
N ASN A 355 9.74 -2.23 19.04
CA ASN A 355 11.16 -1.91 19.08
C ASN A 355 11.62 -1.09 17.86
N LEU A 356 11.10 -1.38 16.68
CA LEU A 356 11.49 -0.70 15.43
C LEU A 356 10.79 0.63 15.23
N LEU A 357 9.59 0.79 15.78
CA LEU A 357 8.74 1.98 15.65
C LEU A 357 8.42 2.58 17.03
N PRO A 358 9.42 3.07 17.78
CA PRO A 358 9.19 3.65 19.09
C PRO A 358 8.28 4.87 18.99
N GLY A 359 7.19 4.85 19.75
CA GLY A 359 6.16 5.90 19.74
C GLY A 359 4.95 5.62 18.84
N TYR A 360 4.96 4.54 18.08
CA TYR A 360 3.77 4.05 17.40
C TYR A 360 2.92 3.15 18.30
N ASN A 361 1.61 3.23 18.12
CA ASN A 361 0.68 2.27 18.71
C ASN A 361 0.57 1.05 17.78
N VAL A 362 0.94 -0.13 18.25
CA VAL A 362 0.87 -1.37 17.47
C VAL A 362 -0.45 -2.06 17.71
N VAL A 363 -1.33 -2.06 16.72
CA VAL A 363 -2.66 -2.70 16.76
C VAL A 363 -2.64 -3.98 15.95
N GLY A 364 -2.87 -5.12 16.58
CA GLY A 364 -3.03 -6.41 15.90
C GLY A 364 -4.49 -6.67 15.56
N ILE A 365 -4.77 -7.13 14.34
CA ILE A 365 -6.10 -7.57 13.90
C ILE A 365 -6.02 -9.00 13.38
N ASP A 366 -6.92 -9.87 13.83
CA ASP A 366 -7.00 -11.25 13.37
C ASP A 366 -7.33 -11.33 11.88
N CYS A 367 -6.40 -11.91 11.11
CA CYS A 367 -6.46 -12.06 9.66
C CYS A 367 -6.60 -13.53 9.20
N ASN A 368 -6.85 -14.47 10.12
CA ASN A 368 -7.01 -15.89 9.77
C ASN A 368 -8.10 -16.14 8.72
N LYS A 369 -9.14 -15.31 8.72
CA LYS A 369 -10.26 -15.46 7.76
C LYS A 369 -9.92 -14.98 6.36
N ILE A 370 -9.03 -13.98 6.21
CA ILE A 370 -8.74 -13.36 4.91
C ILE A 370 -7.45 -13.87 4.27
N ILE A 371 -6.48 -14.31 5.06
CA ILE A 371 -5.17 -14.72 4.54
C ILE A 371 -5.22 -15.86 3.51
N PRO A 372 -6.18 -16.83 3.56
CA PRO A 372 -6.34 -17.81 2.50
C PRO A 372 -6.69 -17.22 1.13
N SER A 373 -7.15 -15.96 1.08
CA SER A 373 -7.41 -15.21 -0.16
C SER A 373 -6.20 -14.42 -0.65
N LEU A 374 -5.00 -14.72 -0.14
CA LEU A 374 -3.69 -14.17 -0.53
C LEU A 374 -3.48 -12.69 -0.15
N GLY A 375 -4.07 -12.23 0.94
CA GLY A 375 -3.85 -10.87 1.43
C GLY A 375 -4.27 -10.67 2.87
N ALA A 376 -3.83 -9.56 3.47
CA ALA A 376 -4.18 -9.18 4.83
C ALA A 376 -4.50 -7.67 4.94
N ILE A 377 -4.02 -6.99 5.98
CA ILE A 377 -4.40 -5.59 6.30
C ILE A 377 -3.97 -4.60 5.21
N HIS A 378 -2.71 -4.66 4.76
CA HIS A 378 -2.20 -3.75 3.74
C HIS A 378 -2.98 -3.87 2.42
N CYS A 379 -3.28 -5.10 2.02
CA CYS A 379 -4.00 -5.41 0.79
C CYS A 379 -5.40 -4.81 0.69
N ILE A 380 -6.05 -4.58 1.83
CA ILE A 380 -7.43 -4.09 1.92
C ILE A 380 -7.54 -2.63 2.38
N THR A 381 -6.41 -1.93 2.39
CA THR A 381 -6.33 -0.52 2.81
C THR A 381 -5.51 0.30 1.83
N LYS A 382 -5.80 1.61 1.71
CA LYS A 382 -5.03 2.54 0.88
C LYS A 382 -4.97 3.93 1.51
N GLU A 383 -3.78 4.53 1.56
CA GLU A 383 -3.52 5.80 2.22
C GLU A 383 -3.91 6.99 1.34
N VAL A 384 -4.38 8.06 2.00
CA VAL A 384 -4.56 9.39 1.40
C VAL A 384 -3.74 10.39 2.18
N GLY A 385 -2.74 11.00 1.54
CA GLY A 385 -1.88 12.01 2.14
C GLY A 385 -2.61 13.31 2.47
N VAL A 386 -2.07 14.11 3.37
CA VAL A 386 -2.62 15.42 3.76
C VAL A 386 -2.44 16.45 2.64
N LEU A 387 -3.29 17.48 2.62
CA LEU A 387 -3.21 18.58 1.64
C LEU A 387 -2.03 19.53 1.87
N ASP A 388 -1.50 19.54 3.07
CA ASP A 388 -0.38 20.40 3.49
C ASP A 388 0.67 19.58 4.25
N PRO A 389 1.49 18.78 3.52
CA PRO A 389 2.44 17.89 4.15
C PRO A 389 3.63 18.65 4.76
N LEU A 390 4.07 18.18 5.92
CA LEU A 390 5.37 18.47 6.47
C LEU A 390 6.26 17.23 6.37
N MET A 391 7.16 17.24 5.40
CA MET A 391 8.10 16.16 5.21
C MET A 391 9.35 16.39 6.04
N ILE A 392 9.69 15.46 6.92
CA ILE A 392 10.92 15.46 7.72
C ILE A 392 11.56 14.09 7.59
N SER A 393 12.78 14.07 7.07
CA SER A 393 13.59 12.87 6.95
C SER A 393 14.94 13.10 7.62
N VAL A 394 15.36 12.21 8.50
CA VAL A 394 16.58 12.38 9.30
C VAL A 394 17.49 11.18 9.13
N ASP A 395 18.74 11.45 8.74
CA ASP A 395 19.78 10.42 8.73
C ASP A 395 20.04 9.90 10.15
N GLN A 396 19.70 8.65 10.40
CA GLN A 396 19.82 8.05 11.73
C GLN A 396 21.27 7.89 12.13
N CYS A 397 21.58 8.34 13.33
CA CYS A 397 22.88 8.10 13.94
C CYS A 397 22.89 6.74 14.65
N ALA A 398 24.05 6.08 14.69
CA ALA A 398 24.22 4.91 15.53
C ALA A 398 23.85 5.23 16.98
N PRO A 399 23.13 4.34 17.70
CA PRO A 399 22.65 4.59 19.06
C PRO A 399 23.77 4.76 20.06
N PHE A 400 24.97 4.25 19.74
CA PHE A 400 26.17 4.37 20.56
C PHE A 400 27.28 5.02 19.76
N ILE A 401 27.94 6.03 20.36
CA ILE A 401 29.10 6.70 19.81
C ILE A 401 30.30 6.32 20.67
N ASN A 402 31.34 5.79 20.05
CA ASN A 402 32.60 5.60 20.77
C ASN A 402 33.26 6.98 20.96
N VAL A 403 33.32 7.43 22.21
CA VAL A 403 33.81 8.77 22.57
C VAL A 403 35.30 8.93 22.26
N ASP A 404 36.05 7.84 22.25
CA ASP A 404 37.48 7.83 21.99
C ASP A 404 37.85 7.98 20.50
N LEU A 405 36.87 7.80 19.61
CA LEU A 405 37.05 7.94 18.14
C LEU A 405 36.55 9.24 17.53
N GLU A 406 36.32 10.37 18.30
CA GLU A 406 35.74 11.48 18.15
C GLU A 406 35.79 12.32 17.19
N HIS A 407 35.09 12.77 16.54
CA HIS A 407 35.03 13.99 15.74
C HIS A 407 33.60 14.33 15.40
N ASP A 408 33.32 15.58 15.06
CA ASP A 408 32.01 16.13 14.70
C ASP A 408 31.19 15.21 13.79
N ARG A 409 30.11 14.64 14.31
CA ARG A 409 29.17 13.85 13.49
C ARG A 409 28.17 14.77 12.79
N LYS A 410 28.15 14.64 11.48
CA LYS A 410 27.14 15.32 10.66
C LYS A 410 25.83 14.54 10.71
N VAL A 411 24.79 15.14 11.26
CA VAL A 411 23.40 14.67 11.12
C VAL A 411 22.78 15.44 9.97
N THR A 412 22.28 14.73 8.98
CA THR A 412 21.58 15.32 7.84
C THR A 412 20.09 15.20 8.08
N ALA A 413 19.36 16.30 8.01
CA ALA A 413 17.91 16.31 7.98
C ALA A 413 17.43 16.98 6.68
N ILE A 414 16.45 16.36 6.04
CA ILE A 414 15.73 16.91 4.90
C ILE A 414 14.37 17.36 5.43
N VAL A 415 14.04 18.66 5.28
CA VAL A 415 12.76 19.22 5.71
C VAL A 415 12.16 19.94 4.53
N LYS A 416 10.94 19.61 4.17
CA LYS A 416 10.18 20.24 3.08
C LYS A 416 8.79 20.61 3.56
N ASN A 417 8.35 21.82 3.24
CA ASN A 417 6.99 22.31 3.48
C ASN A 417 6.60 23.30 2.36
N LYS A 418 5.33 23.66 2.27
CA LYS A 418 4.80 24.58 1.24
C LYS A 418 5.40 25.99 1.27
N SER A 419 5.96 26.42 2.39
CA SER A 419 6.59 27.74 2.51
C SER A 419 7.94 27.84 1.80
N GLY A 420 8.44 26.75 1.21
CA GLY A 420 9.69 26.71 0.46
C GLY A 420 10.95 26.90 1.31
N ILE A 421 10.83 26.82 2.63
CA ILE A 421 11.98 26.91 3.54
C ILE A 421 12.73 25.58 3.52
N GLU A 422 13.68 25.44 2.61
CA GLU A 422 14.67 24.36 2.69
C GLU A 422 15.59 24.60 3.90
N ALA A 423 15.30 23.95 5.01
CA ALA A 423 16.22 23.94 6.14
C ALA A 423 17.27 22.84 5.95
N LYS A 424 18.20 23.02 5.03
CA LYS A 424 19.47 22.28 5.04
C LYS A 424 20.37 22.86 6.12
N LYS A 425 20.20 22.42 7.35
CA LYS A 425 21.11 22.80 8.43
C LYS A 425 21.96 21.61 8.83
N SER A 426 23.21 21.57 8.40
CA SER A 426 24.21 20.70 9.01
C SER A 426 24.61 21.32 10.37
N ILE A 427 24.28 20.64 11.45
CA ILE A 427 24.69 21.04 12.79
C ILE A 427 26.03 20.38 13.07
N ASN A 428 27.10 21.13 12.91
CA ASN A 428 28.42 20.74 13.41
C ASN A 428 28.53 21.21 14.86
N LYS A 429 28.18 20.37 15.81
CA LYS A 429 28.56 20.54 17.21
C LYS A 429 28.68 19.18 17.87
N SER A 430 29.79 18.94 18.54
CA SER A 430 29.97 17.87 19.51
C SER A 430 28.93 18.04 20.63
N MET A 431 27.84 17.31 20.55
CA MET A 431 26.84 17.24 21.60
C MET A 431 26.57 15.78 21.94
N PHE A 432 26.72 15.45 23.20
CA PHE A 432 26.24 14.22 23.80
C PHE A 432 24.71 14.18 23.73
N PHE A 433 24.12 13.30 22.92
CA PHE A 433 22.69 13.16 22.83
C PHE A 433 22.23 11.78 23.28
N ASN A 434 21.43 11.77 24.33
CA ASN A 434 20.52 10.69 24.63
C ASN A 434 19.36 10.73 23.61
N THR A 435 18.86 9.61 23.15
CA THR A 435 17.86 9.47 22.07
C THR A 435 16.62 10.36 22.24
N MET A 436 16.26 10.69 23.50
CA MET A 436 15.18 11.65 23.80
C MET A 436 15.48 13.11 23.45
N ARG A 437 16.75 13.52 23.30
CA ARG A 437 17.11 14.90 23.05
C ARG A 437 17.14 15.28 21.56
N ILE A 438 17.25 14.31 20.65
CA ILE A 438 17.15 14.58 19.20
C ILE A 438 15.75 15.08 18.86
N PHE A 439 14.70 14.47 19.42
CA PHE A 439 13.32 14.97 19.29
C PHE A 439 13.13 16.39 19.85
N TYR A 440 13.86 16.74 20.90
CA TYR A 440 13.77 18.07 21.52
C TYR A 440 14.46 19.16 20.70
N VAL A 441 15.57 18.84 20.03
CA VAL A 441 16.29 19.80 19.16
C VAL A 441 15.53 20.08 17.88
N VAL A 442 14.92 19.07 17.26
CA VAL A 442 14.01 19.24 16.12
C VAL A 442 12.82 20.09 16.54
N LYS A 443 12.19 19.80 17.69
CA LYS A 443 11.06 20.56 18.22
C LYS A 443 11.42 22.03 18.59
N VAL A 444 12.63 22.30 19.06
CA VAL A 444 13.10 23.68 19.41
C VAL A 444 13.43 24.50 18.15
N ILE A 445 13.87 23.87 17.06
CA ILE A 445 14.07 24.55 15.78
C ILE A 445 12.73 24.99 15.18
N PHE A 446 11.66 24.19 15.32
CA PHE A 446 10.33 24.51 14.82
C PHE A 446 9.53 25.51 15.68
N LEU A 447 9.88 25.70 16.96
CA LEU A 447 9.20 26.68 17.84
C LEU A 447 9.81 28.09 17.75
N LYS A 448 10.83 28.32 16.92
CA LYS A 448 11.47 29.63 16.70
C LYS A 448 11.36 30.14 15.26
N ILE A 449 10.59 29.45 14.39
CA ILE A 449 10.17 29.93 13.09
C ILE A 449 8.65 30.08 13.10
#